data_dd9941cf7f5288952060cf474efecb3b
#
_entry.id   dd9941cf7f5288952060cf474efecb3b
#
_cell.length_a   1.000
_cell.length_b   1.000
_cell.length_c   1.000
_cell.angle_alpha   90.00
_cell.angle_beta   90.00
_cell.angle_gamma   90.00
#
_symmetry.space_group_name_H-M   'P 1'
#
loop_
_entity.id
_entity.type
_entity.pdbx_description
1 polymer ?
#
loop_
_entity_poly.entity_id
_entity_poly.type
_entity_poly.pdbx_seq_one_letter_code
_entity_poly.pdbx_strand_id
1 'polypeptide(L)'
;MQDLEYYLNLPYKIEITKISDSEGGGYCATMPDFKGVALFYGDGETKKKALDELDLAFRLTLETLIKDKSYIPLPASADTKVRINITLPKSLIESIDKITKNRSQFLAESANLRLSSL
;
A
#
# COMPACT_ATOMS: atom_id res chain seq x y z
N MET A 1 -12.29 14.83 -6.39
CA MET A 1 -11.20 14.24 -5.62
C MET A 1 -11.18 14.83 -4.22
N GLN A 2 -10.96 14.03 -3.22
CA GLN A 2 -10.89 14.49 -1.82
C GLN A 2 -9.57 15.21 -1.58
N ASP A 3 -9.53 16.02 -0.53
CA ASP A 3 -8.34 16.76 -0.17
C ASP A 3 -7.38 15.95 0.72
N LEU A 4 -6.23 16.55 1.02
CA LEU A 4 -5.18 15.92 1.82
C LEU A 4 -5.69 15.52 3.20
N GLU A 5 -6.43 16.40 3.89
CA GLU A 5 -6.93 16.13 5.24
C GLU A 5 -7.89 14.93 5.27
N TYR A 6 -8.68 14.77 4.24
CA TYR A 6 -9.56 13.60 4.13
C TYR A 6 -8.75 12.29 4.22
N TYR A 7 -7.70 12.17 3.42
CA TYR A 7 -6.88 10.97 3.38
C TYR A 7 -6.04 10.78 4.64
N LEU A 8 -5.53 11.85 5.22
CA LEU A 8 -4.74 11.78 6.46
C LEU A 8 -5.55 11.24 7.64
N ASN A 9 -6.86 11.43 7.62
CA ASN A 9 -7.75 10.99 8.70
C ASN A 9 -8.38 9.61 8.46
N LEU A 10 -8.08 8.95 7.34
CA LEU A 10 -8.59 7.61 7.08
C LEU A 10 -7.84 6.54 7.90
N PRO A 11 -8.52 5.45 8.27
CA PRO A 11 -7.93 4.41 9.13
C PRO A 11 -7.02 3.45 8.35
N TYR A 12 -5.96 3.96 7.74
CA TYR A 12 -4.98 3.13 7.08
C TYR A 12 -4.21 2.28 8.09
N LYS A 13 -3.92 1.03 7.71
CA LYS A 13 -3.13 0.14 8.52
C LYS A 13 -1.67 0.58 8.54
N ILE A 14 -1.03 0.52 9.71
CA ILE A 14 0.40 0.76 9.87
C ILE A 14 1.04 -0.50 10.44
N GLU A 15 2.12 -0.96 9.82
CA GLU A 15 2.92 -2.08 10.31
C GLU A 15 4.29 -1.57 10.72
N ILE A 16 4.73 -1.98 11.93
CA ILE A 16 6.05 -1.65 12.46
C ILE A 16 6.83 -2.94 12.59
N THR A 17 8.02 -2.97 11.98
CA THR A 17 8.90 -4.14 12.00
C THR A 17 10.22 -3.75 12.65
N LYS A 18 10.70 -4.58 13.57
CA LYS A 18 12.03 -4.41 14.15
C LYS A 18 13.08 -4.91 13.14
N ILE A 19 14.08 -4.08 12.88
CA ILE A 19 15.19 -4.43 11.99
C ILE A 19 16.29 -5.08 12.84
N SER A 20 16.83 -6.22 12.37
CA SER A 20 17.90 -6.90 13.07
C SER A 20 19.15 -6.04 13.17
N ASP A 21 19.94 -6.22 14.22
CA ASP A 21 21.17 -5.45 14.43
C ASP A 21 22.17 -5.68 13.29
N SER A 22 22.18 -6.87 12.68
CA SER A 22 23.02 -7.18 11.53
C SER A 22 22.64 -6.39 10.27
N GLU A 23 21.40 -5.88 10.20
CA GLU A 23 20.89 -5.10 9.08
C GLU A 23 20.79 -3.60 9.41
N GLY A 24 21.39 -3.16 10.51
CA GLY A 24 21.42 -1.77 10.91
C GLY A 24 20.59 -1.44 12.17
N GLY A 25 19.74 -2.34 12.61
CA GLY A 25 18.92 -2.13 13.80
C GLY A 25 17.79 -1.11 13.62
N GLY A 26 17.09 -0.81 14.71
CA GLY A 26 15.99 0.14 14.70
C GLY A 26 14.66 -0.45 14.25
N TYR A 27 13.78 0.40 13.75
CA TYR A 27 12.42 0.03 13.36
C TYR A 27 12.07 0.63 12.00
N CYS A 28 11.22 -0.07 11.26
CA CYS A 28 10.66 0.40 10.00
C CYS A 28 9.13 0.37 10.09
N ALA A 29 8.50 1.48 9.72
CA ALA A 29 7.04 1.61 9.67
C ALA A 29 6.58 1.69 8.22
N THR A 30 5.56 0.93 7.87
CA THR A 30 5.01 0.87 6.51
C THR A 30 3.49 0.94 6.53
N MET A 31 2.90 1.26 5.38
CA MET A 31 1.46 1.28 5.19
C MET A 31 1.08 0.30 4.08
N PRO A 32 0.70 -0.93 4.42
CA PRO A 32 0.45 -1.97 3.42
C PRO A 32 -0.69 -1.68 2.44
N ASP A 33 -1.65 -0.81 2.79
CA ASP A 33 -2.72 -0.42 1.88
C ASP A 33 -2.21 0.25 0.60
N PHE A 34 -1.00 0.79 0.63
CA PHE A 34 -0.37 1.46 -0.53
C PHE A 34 0.52 0.53 -1.35
N LYS A 35 0.57 -0.75 -1.04
CA LYS A 35 1.37 -1.72 -1.79
C LYS A 35 0.94 -1.74 -3.26
N GLY A 36 1.91 -1.59 -4.15
CA GLY A 36 1.66 -1.51 -5.59
C GLY A 36 1.24 -0.13 -6.09
N VAL A 37 1.01 0.82 -5.18
CA VAL A 37 0.60 2.19 -5.52
C VAL A 37 1.77 3.16 -5.39
N ALA A 38 2.38 3.20 -4.21
CA ALA A 38 3.51 4.08 -3.93
C ALA A 38 4.43 3.42 -2.91
N LEU A 39 5.72 3.65 -3.07
CA LEU A 39 6.72 3.15 -2.12
C LEU A 39 7.13 4.28 -1.20
N PHE A 40 6.80 4.14 0.08
CA PHE A 40 7.26 5.05 1.13
C PHE A 40 7.26 4.30 2.46
N TYR A 41 8.07 4.78 3.38
CA TYR A 41 8.20 4.15 4.70
C TYR A 41 8.83 5.15 5.67
N GLY A 42 8.85 4.79 6.95
CA GLY A 42 9.57 5.54 7.97
C GLY A 42 10.55 4.66 8.73
N ASP A 43 11.75 5.16 8.96
CA ASP A 43 12.77 4.50 9.75
C ASP A 43 13.06 5.28 11.01
N GLY A 44 13.47 4.59 12.07
CA GLY A 44 13.89 5.25 13.30
C GLY A 44 14.51 4.28 14.29
N GLU A 45 15.29 4.80 15.22
CA GLU A 45 15.90 4.01 16.29
C GLU A 45 14.84 3.52 17.28
N THR A 46 13.69 4.20 17.34
CA THR A 46 12.56 3.84 18.18
C THR A 46 11.30 3.73 17.31
N LYS A 47 10.28 3.04 17.84
CA LYS A 47 8.98 2.95 17.17
C LYS A 47 8.38 4.32 16.90
N LYS A 48 8.51 5.24 17.89
CA LYS A 48 7.98 6.60 17.74
C LYS A 48 8.67 7.35 16.61
N LYS A 49 9.99 7.26 16.50
CA LYS A 49 10.74 7.91 15.42
C LYS A 49 10.38 7.34 14.06
N ALA A 50 10.19 6.02 13.96
CA ALA A 50 9.76 5.38 12.72
C ALA A 50 8.37 5.86 12.30
N LEU A 51 7.45 6.01 13.27
CA LEU A 51 6.11 6.53 13.00
C LEU A 51 6.14 8.00 12.56
N ASP A 52 6.94 8.84 13.22
CA ASP A 52 7.06 10.25 12.86
C ASP A 52 7.60 10.41 11.44
N GLU A 53 8.59 9.61 11.07
CA GLU A 53 9.12 9.59 9.70
C GLU A 53 8.07 9.09 8.69
N LEU A 54 7.30 8.07 9.06
CA LEU A 54 6.23 7.56 8.21
C LEU A 54 5.17 8.63 7.97
N ASP A 55 4.76 9.35 9.02
CA ASP A 55 3.77 10.42 8.89
C ASP A 55 4.20 11.49 7.90
N LEU A 56 5.47 11.88 7.96
CA LEU A 56 6.02 12.85 7.00
C LEU A 56 6.05 12.28 5.58
N ALA A 57 6.53 11.05 5.43
CA ALA A 57 6.59 10.39 4.12
C ALA A 57 5.19 10.20 3.53
N PHE A 58 4.22 9.84 4.35
CA PHE A 58 2.83 9.68 3.93
C PHE A 58 2.23 10.98 3.44
N ARG A 59 2.41 12.07 4.19
CA ARG A 59 1.93 13.41 3.80
C ARG A 59 2.52 13.81 2.45
N LEU A 60 3.82 13.70 2.28
CA LEU A 60 4.50 14.06 1.03
C LEU A 60 4.03 13.20 -0.15
N THR A 61 3.84 11.89 0.09
CA THR A 61 3.33 10.98 -0.93
C THR A 61 1.90 11.35 -1.34
N LEU A 62 1.02 11.63 -0.38
CA LEU A 62 -0.35 12.05 -0.67
C LEU A 62 -0.40 13.36 -1.45
N GLU A 63 0.42 14.34 -1.07
CA GLU A 63 0.49 15.62 -1.79
C GLU A 63 0.84 15.40 -3.25
N THR A 64 1.82 14.51 -3.52
CA THR A 64 2.22 14.16 -4.88
C THR A 64 1.09 13.46 -5.63
N LEU A 65 0.46 12.46 -5.02
CA LEU A 65 -0.62 11.70 -5.65
C LEU A 65 -1.82 12.59 -5.98
N ILE A 66 -2.17 13.51 -5.09
CA ILE A 66 -3.27 14.45 -5.30
C ILE A 66 -2.92 15.42 -6.44
N LYS A 67 -1.71 15.98 -6.41
CA LYS A 67 -1.24 16.89 -7.46
C LYS A 67 -1.27 16.25 -8.84
N ASP A 68 -0.84 15.01 -8.93
CA ASP A 68 -0.76 14.27 -10.18
C ASP A 68 -2.11 13.65 -10.58
N LYS A 69 -3.14 13.81 -9.76
CA LYS A 69 -4.45 13.18 -9.95
C LYS A 69 -4.34 11.68 -10.09
N SER A 70 -3.40 11.08 -9.35
CA SER A 70 -3.15 9.65 -9.36
C SER A 70 -4.13 8.91 -8.46
N TYR A 71 -4.27 7.60 -8.70
CA TYR A 71 -5.10 6.75 -7.88
C TYR A 71 -4.59 6.71 -6.43
N ILE A 72 -5.51 6.90 -5.47
CA ILE A 72 -5.21 6.78 -4.03
C ILE A 72 -6.10 5.68 -3.47
N PRO A 73 -5.51 4.60 -2.90
CA PRO A 73 -6.31 3.51 -2.36
C PRO A 73 -7.03 3.92 -1.09
N LEU A 74 -8.18 3.33 -0.84
CA LEU A 74 -8.86 3.45 0.44
C LEU A 74 -8.35 2.38 1.41
N PRO A 75 -8.42 2.63 2.73
CA PRO A 75 -8.06 1.59 3.70
C PRO A 75 -8.90 0.34 3.49
N ALA A 76 -8.29 -0.84 3.60
CA ALA A 76 -9.01 -2.10 3.44
C ALA A 76 -10.18 -2.23 4.42
N SER A 77 -10.05 -1.66 5.62
CA SER A 77 -11.10 -1.67 6.65
C SER A 77 -12.29 -0.77 6.33
N ALA A 78 -12.10 0.24 5.48
CA ALA A 78 -13.14 1.22 5.11
C ALA A 78 -13.70 0.98 3.71
N ASP A 79 -13.07 0.10 2.92
CA ASP A 79 -13.46 -0.18 1.55
C ASP A 79 -14.42 -1.37 1.49
N THR A 80 -15.46 -1.24 0.68
CA THR A 80 -16.43 -2.31 0.49
C THR A 80 -15.98 -3.24 -0.62
N LYS A 81 -15.85 -4.53 -0.31
CA LYS A 81 -15.50 -5.54 -1.31
C LYS A 81 -16.75 -5.96 -2.07
N VAL A 82 -16.67 -5.91 -3.38
CA VAL A 82 -17.76 -6.33 -4.28
C VAL A 82 -17.31 -7.58 -5.04
N ARG A 83 -18.15 -8.62 -5.03
CA ARG A 83 -17.84 -9.84 -5.76
C ARG A 83 -18.15 -9.63 -7.24
N ILE A 84 -17.15 -9.91 -8.09
CA ILE A 84 -17.33 -9.86 -9.55
C ILE A 84 -16.84 -11.17 -10.17
N ASN A 85 -17.41 -11.52 -11.33
CA ASN A 85 -16.96 -12.66 -12.11
C ASN A 85 -16.24 -12.15 -13.35
N ILE A 86 -15.01 -12.65 -13.57
CA ILE A 86 -14.22 -12.29 -14.73
C ILE A 86 -13.76 -13.54 -15.45
N THR A 87 -13.53 -13.44 -16.75
CA THR A 87 -12.99 -14.50 -17.58
C THR A 87 -11.55 -14.19 -17.92
N LEU A 88 -10.65 -15.14 -17.66
CA LEU A 88 -9.23 -15.00 -17.94
C LEU A 88 -8.76 -16.19 -18.78
N PRO A 89 -7.75 -16.01 -19.64
CA PRO A 89 -7.11 -17.11 -20.34
C PRO A 89 -6.58 -18.15 -19.34
N LYS A 90 -6.74 -19.44 -19.67
CA LYS A 90 -6.30 -20.55 -18.82
C LYS A 90 -4.82 -20.46 -18.47
N SER A 91 -3.98 -20.11 -19.44
CA SER A 91 -2.53 -19.98 -19.24
C SER A 91 -2.18 -18.90 -18.24
N LEU A 92 -2.95 -17.79 -18.23
CA LEU A 92 -2.76 -16.72 -17.25
C LEU A 92 -3.12 -17.18 -15.85
N ILE A 93 -4.23 -17.90 -15.70
CA ILE A 93 -4.66 -18.43 -14.41
C ILE A 93 -3.60 -19.42 -13.88
N GLU A 94 -3.08 -20.29 -14.71
CA GLU A 94 -2.03 -21.24 -14.32
C GLU A 94 -0.76 -20.54 -13.86
N SER A 95 -0.39 -19.46 -14.54
CA SER A 95 0.78 -18.66 -14.16
C SER A 95 0.59 -17.96 -12.82
N ILE A 96 -0.59 -17.42 -12.56
CA ILE A 96 -0.92 -16.81 -11.27
C ILE A 96 -0.87 -17.86 -10.16
N ASP A 97 -1.42 -19.04 -10.38
CA ASP A 97 -1.47 -20.12 -9.38
C ASP A 97 -0.09 -20.64 -9.00
N LYS A 98 0.90 -20.51 -9.88
CA LYS A 98 2.31 -20.85 -9.58
C LYS A 98 2.95 -19.86 -8.62
N ILE A 99 2.47 -18.63 -8.58
CA ILE A 99 3.05 -17.54 -7.79
C ILE A 99 2.33 -17.39 -6.45
N THR A 100 1.01 -17.57 -6.42
CA THR A 100 0.20 -17.30 -5.24
C THR A 100 -0.93 -18.30 -5.09
N LYS A 101 -1.35 -18.52 -3.85
CA LYS A 101 -2.55 -19.30 -3.53
C LYS A 101 -3.80 -18.42 -3.44
N ASN A 102 -3.63 -17.09 -3.46
CA ASN A 102 -4.73 -16.13 -3.36
C ASN A 102 -4.83 -15.31 -4.64
N ARG A 103 -5.62 -15.80 -5.59
CA ARG A 103 -5.85 -15.15 -6.88
C ARG A 103 -6.43 -13.75 -6.72
N SER A 104 -7.42 -13.61 -5.83
CA SER A 104 -8.11 -12.32 -5.64
C SER A 104 -7.16 -11.24 -5.15
N GLN A 105 -6.31 -11.55 -4.19
CA GLN A 105 -5.30 -10.61 -3.70
C GLN A 105 -4.30 -10.26 -4.79
N PHE A 106 -3.80 -11.24 -5.52
CA PHE A 106 -2.87 -11.01 -6.62
C PHE A 106 -3.46 -10.07 -7.67
N LEU A 107 -4.70 -10.31 -8.07
CA LEU A 107 -5.38 -9.48 -9.08
C LEU A 107 -5.63 -8.07 -8.56
N ALA A 108 -6.01 -7.90 -7.30
CA ALA A 108 -6.23 -6.59 -6.70
C ALA A 108 -4.92 -5.77 -6.66
N GLU A 109 -3.81 -6.39 -6.23
CA GLU A 109 -2.51 -5.73 -6.20
C GLU A 109 -2.03 -5.36 -7.61
N SER A 110 -2.25 -6.24 -8.58
CA SER A 110 -1.87 -5.99 -9.98
C SER A 110 -2.68 -4.84 -10.58
N ALA A 111 -3.98 -4.77 -10.27
CA ALA A 111 -4.84 -3.69 -10.72
C ALA A 111 -4.41 -2.35 -10.11
N ASN A 112 -4.08 -2.33 -8.82
CA ASN A 112 -3.57 -1.14 -8.14
C ASN A 112 -2.27 -0.64 -8.80
N LEU A 113 -1.35 -1.56 -9.11
CA LEU A 113 -0.09 -1.22 -9.77
C LEU A 113 -0.34 -0.60 -11.15
N ARG A 114 -1.24 -1.19 -11.93
CA ARG A 114 -1.57 -0.69 -13.27
C ARG A 114 -2.22 0.69 -13.20
N LEU A 115 -3.18 0.89 -12.30
CA LEU A 115 -3.83 2.18 -12.10
C LEU A 115 -2.83 3.27 -11.71
N SER A 116 -1.85 2.92 -10.87
CA SER A 116 -0.82 3.86 -10.42
C SER A 116 0.13 4.27 -11.53
N SER A 117 0.27 3.46 -12.58
CA SER A 117 1.17 3.74 -13.71
C SER A 117 0.45 4.45 -14.88
N LEU A 118 -0.84 4.69 -14.78
CA LEU A 118 -1.58 5.47 -15.75
C LEU A 118 -1.43 6.97 -15.50
#